data_487b0ac933e8417dc88e3ab55736567c
#
_entry.id   487b0ac933e8417dc88e3ab55736567c
#
_cell.length_a   1.000
_cell.length_b   1.000
_cell.length_c   1.000
_cell.angle_alpha   90.00
_cell.angle_beta   90.00
_cell.angle_gamma   90.00
#
_symmetry.space_group_name_H-M   'P 1'
#
loop_
_entity.id
_entity.type
_entity.pdbx_description
1 polymer ?
#
loop_
_entity_poly.entity_id
_entity_poly.type
_entity_poly.pdbx_seq_one_letter_code
_entity_poly.pdbx_strand_id
1 'polypeptide(L)'
;MRRGVRSMMPAVRDNPGPPPAPKDVEALIARVRAGEPGSLPDLADLAMVHPRIVVDATSSDLAWCARTYLAEDLAKGDEAGVIGIEARLELIAADLAGEGASLALQLCADVVAYSWIEYWTMSAAIARGGMATTTTMDLRRQDAAHRRFLASLRTFQRIASLEGKTGMFADPFK
;
A
#
# COMPACT_ATOMS: atom_id res chain seq x y z
N MET A 1 -38.03 -16.44 -8.99
CA MET A 1 -37.67 -16.72 -7.59
C MET A 1 -36.19 -16.38 -7.39
N ARG A 2 -35.88 -15.21 -6.82
CA ARG A 2 -34.50 -14.81 -6.46
C ARG A 2 -34.24 -15.23 -5.02
N ARG A 3 -33.39 -16.23 -4.78
CA ARG A 3 -32.90 -16.59 -3.45
C ARG A 3 -31.93 -15.51 -2.99
N GLY A 4 -32.34 -14.76 -1.98
CA GLY A 4 -31.47 -13.80 -1.29
C GLY A 4 -30.35 -14.54 -0.58
N VAL A 5 -29.11 -14.27 -0.98
CA VAL A 5 -27.92 -14.65 -0.23
C VAL A 5 -27.90 -13.76 1.01
N ARG A 6 -28.33 -14.29 2.15
CA ARG A 6 -28.11 -13.64 3.46
C ARG A 6 -26.60 -13.66 3.70
N SER A 7 -26.00 -12.47 3.68
CA SER A 7 -24.65 -12.24 4.17
C SER A 7 -24.64 -12.58 5.67
N MET A 8 -24.13 -13.74 6.03
CA MET A 8 -23.77 -14.08 7.40
C MET A 8 -22.47 -13.34 7.72
N MET A 9 -22.56 -12.09 8.14
CA MET A 9 -21.47 -11.51 8.91
C MET A 9 -21.51 -12.18 10.30
N PRO A 10 -20.43 -12.86 10.72
CA PRO A 10 -20.36 -13.39 12.07
C PRO A 10 -20.34 -12.21 13.05
N ALA A 11 -21.05 -12.36 14.16
CA ALA A 11 -21.09 -11.37 15.23
C ALA A 11 -19.67 -11.09 15.71
N VAL A 12 -19.28 -9.80 15.68
CA VAL A 12 -18.03 -9.34 16.29
C VAL A 12 -18.07 -9.74 17.76
N ARG A 13 -17.12 -10.56 18.21
CA ARG A 13 -17.00 -10.92 19.63
C ARG A 13 -16.59 -9.66 20.39
N ASP A 14 -17.42 -9.23 21.33
CA ASP A 14 -17.27 -7.98 22.08
C ASP A 14 -16.03 -7.91 22.99
N ASN A 15 -15.23 -8.95 23.08
CA ASN A 15 -13.96 -8.95 23.79
C ASN A 15 -12.98 -9.95 23.15
N PRO A 16 -12.21 -9.53 22.15
CA PRO A 16 -11.09 -10.33 21.66
C PRO A 16 -10.08 -10.46 22.81
N GLY A 17 -9.81 -11.66 23.28
CA GLY A 17 -8.77 -11.92 24.28
C GLY A 17 -7.44 -11.21 23.94
N PRO A 18 -6.43 -11.25 24.81
CA PRO A 18 -5.14 -10.65 24.51
C PRO A 18 -4.58 -11.23 23.21
N PRO A 19 -3.89 -10.41 22.39
CA PRO A 19 -3.32 -10.87 21.14
C PRO A 19 -2.30 -12.00 21.39
N PRO A 20 -2.28 -13.05 20.53
CA PRO A 20 -1.31 -14.13 20.65
C PRO A 20 0.13 -13.59 20.50
N ALA A 21 1.09 -14.29 21.08
CA ALA A 21 2.49 -13.93 20.90
C ALA A 21 2.91 -14.11 19.43
N PRO A 22 3.78 -13.25 18.87
CA PRO A 22 4.19 -13.33 17.47
C PRO A 22 4.68 -14.72 17.04
N LYS A 23 5.48 -15.39 17.89
CA LYS A 23 5.97 -16.75 17.65
C LYS A 23 4.87 -17.80 17.48
N ASP A 24 3.71 -17.62 18.13
CA ASP A 24 2.60 -18.56 18.05
C ASP A 24 1.86 -18.39 16.72
N VAL A 25 1.80 -17.14 16.23
CA VAL A 25 1.23 -16.81 14.90
C VAL A 25 2.11 -17.36 13.79
N GLU A 26 3.42 -17.18 13.89
CA GLU A 26 4.40 -17.74 12.93
C GLU A 26 4.33 -19.26 12.88
N ALA A 27 4.23 -19.92 14.05
CA ALA A 27 4.08 -21.37 14.14
C ALA A 27 2.77 -21.84 13.48
N LEU A 28 1.65 -21.13 13.68
CA LEU A 28 0.37 -21.42 13.04
C LEU A 28 0.47 -21.25 11.51
N ILE A 29 1.09 -20.20 11.04
CA ILE A 29 1.31 -19.98 9.60
C ILE A 29 2.16 -21.09 9.00
N ALA A 30 3.22 -21.52 9.68
CA ALA A 30 4.05 -22.64 9.23
C ALA A 30 3.26 -23.94 9.11
N ARG A 31 2.36 -24.25 10.07
CA ARG A 31 1.45 -25.40 10.04
C ARG A 31 0.47 -25.33 8.85
N VAL A 32 -0.09 -24.14 8.57
CA VAL A 32 -0.94 -23.91 7.40
C VAL A 32 -0.18 -24.18 6.10
N ARG A 33 1.04 -23.64 5.98
CA ARG A 33 1.91 -23.87 4.80
C ARG A 33 2.32 -25.32 4.63
N ALA A 34 2.43 -26.07 5.72
CA ALA A 34 2.68 -27.51 5.70
C ALA A 34 1.42 -28.36 5.37
N GLY A 35 0.26 -27.73 5.23
CA GLY A 35 -1.01 -28.40 4.94
C GLY A 35 -1.55 -29.21 6.12
N GLU A 36 -1.20 -28.86 7.36
CA GLU A 36 -1.64 -29.56 8.56
C GLU A 36 -3.18 -29.43 8.72
N PRO A 37 -3.90 -30.55 8.90
CA PRO A 37 -5.35 -30.52 9.08
C PRO A 37 -5.76 -29.67 10.28
N GLY A 38 -6.76 -28.79 10.10
CA GLY A 38 -7.28 -27.91 11.15
C GLY A 38 -6.54 -26.58 11.32
N SER A 39 -5.32 -26.44 10.81
CA SER A 39 -4.56 -25.19 10.94
C SER A 39 -5.17 -24.03 10.14
N LEU A 40 -5.78 -24.29 8.99
CA LEU A 40 -6.41 -23.24 8.18
C LEU A 40 -7.64 -22.61 8.85
N PRO A 41 -8.58 -23.37 9.44
CA PRO A 41 -9.65 -22.82 10.29
C PRO A 41 -9.11 -21.99 11.46
N ASP A 42 -8.07 -22.47 12.16
CA ASP A 42 -7.46 -21.75 13.29
C ASP A 42 -6.90 -20.39 12.84
N LEU A 43 -6.23 -20.33 11.67
CA LEU A 43 -5.74 -19.08 11.10
C LEU A 43 -6.88 -18.16 10.66
N ALA A 44 -7.96 -18.71 10.12
CA ALA A 44 -9.13 -17.93 9.72
C ALA A 44 -9.81 -17.31 10.95
N ASP A 45 -9.97 -18.05 12.04
CA ASP A 45 -10.51 -17.54 13.29
C ASP A 45 -9.62 -16.45 13.90
N LEU A 46 -8.28 -16.66 13.85
CA LEU A 46 -7.33 -15.65 14.29
C LEU A 46 -7.43 -14.38 13.44
N ALA A 47 -7.56 -14.50 12.13
CA ALA A 47 -7.72 -13.36 11.21
C ALA A 47 -9.03 -12.59 11.45
N MET A 48 -10.08 -13.26 11.88
CA MET A 48 -11.35 -12.61 12.25
C MET A 48 -11.24 -11.80 13.55
N VAL A 49 -10.45 -12.28 14.50
CA VAL A 49 -10.32 -11.65 15.83
C VAL A 49 -9.17 -10.62 15.84
N HIS A 50 -8.06 -10.93 15.20
CA HIS A 50 -6.83 -10.12 15.16
C HIS A 50 -6.29 -9.96 13.73
N PRO A 51 -7.03 -9.31 12.81
CA PRO A 51 -6.67 -9.26 11.39
C PRO A 51 -5.28 -8.63 11.16
N ARG A 52 -4.93 -7.59 11.91
CA ARG A 52 -3.65 -6.89 11.76
C ARG A 52 -2.46 -7.80 12.03
N ILE A 53 -2.53 -8.62 13.07
CA ILE A 53 -1.45 -9.56 13.42
C ILE A 53 -1.24 -10.58 12.29
N VAL A 54 -2.33 -11.09 11.70
CA VAL A 54 -2.23 -12.05 10.59
C VAL A 54 -1.66 -11.38 9.34
N VAL A 55 -2.10 -10.15 9.02
CA VAL A 55 -1.56 -9.37 7.89
C VAL A 55 -0.07 -9.15 8.07
N ASP A 56 0.36 -8.67 9.23
CA ASP A 56 1.78 -8.41 9.53
C ASP A 56 2.61 -9.70 9.41
N ALA A 57 2.13 -10.80 10.00
CA ALA A 57 2.86 -12.08 10.01
C ALA A 57 2.86 -12.82 8.67
N THR A 58 1.89 -12.58 7.79
CA THR A 58 1.82 -13.21 6.46
C THR A 58 2.44 -12.36 5.36
N SER A 59 2.91 -11.16 5.67
CA SER A 59 3.34 -10.16 4.69
C SER A 59 2.24 -9.89 3.64
N SER A 60 0.97 -9.95 4.08
CA SER A 60 -0.19 -9.74 3.20
C SER A 60 -0.60 -8.27 3.07
N ASP A 61 0.22 -7.37 3.57
CA ASP A 61 0.08 -5.94 3.29
C ASP A 61 0.46 -5.67 1.84
N LEU A 62 -0.56 -5.59 0.98
CA LEU A 62 -0.38 -5.37 -0.45
C LEU A 62 0.29 -4.04 -0.76
N ALA A 63 0.10 -3.02 0.08
CA ALA A 63 0.73 -1.72 -0.10
C ALA A 63 2.23 -1.80 0.21
N TRP A 64 2.61 -2.51 1.27
CA TRP A 64 4.00 -2.79 1.59
C TRP A 64 4.67 -3.64 0.50
N CYS A 65 4.04 -4.76 0.07
CA CYS A 65 4.56 -5.59 -1.02
C CYS A 65 4.78 -4.78 -2.30
N ALA A 66 3.83 -3.94 -2.68
CA ALA A 66 3.95 -3.11 -3.87
C ALA A 66 5.11 -2.10 -3.76
N ARG A 67 5.31 -1.50 -2.58
CA ARG A 67 6.45 -0.60 -2.31
C ARG A 67 7.77 -1.33 -2.42
N THR A 68 7.90 -2.50 -1.78
CA THR A 68 9.13 -3.31 -1.80
C THR A 68 9.48 -3.75 -3.21
N TYR A 69 8.53 -4.31 -3.97
CA TYR A 69 8.78 -4.70 -5.36
C TYR A 69 9.20 -3.53 -6.24
N LEU A 70 8.59 -2.35 -6.05
CA LEU A 70 9.01 -1.16 -6.78
C LEU A 70 10.42 -0.73 -6.38
N ALA A 71 10.75 -0.74 -5.09
CA ALA A 71 12.08 -0.37 -4.60
C ALA A 71 13.15 -1.34 -5.13
N GLU A 72 12.89 -2.64 -5.13
CA GLU A 72 13.78 -3.68 -5.68
C GLU A 72 14.01 -3.46 -7.18
N ASP A 73 12.94 -3.22 -7.96
CA ASP A 73 13.05 -2.96 -9.40
C ASP A 73 13.88 -1.69 -9.70
N LEU A 74 13.71 -0.65 -8.90
CA LEU A 74 14.44 0.61 -9.05
C LEU A 74 15.90 0.52 -8.62
N ALA A 75 16.17 -0.17 -7.53
CA ALA A 75 17.51 -0.33 -6.97
C ALA A 75 18.38 -1.33 -7.74
N LYS A 76 17.77 -2.20 -8.58
CA LYS A 76 18.48 -3.16 -9.46
C LYS A 76 19.51 -4.03 -8.75
N GLY A 77 19.15 -4.52 -7.56
CA GLY A 77 19.98 -5.38 -6.73
C GLY A 77 20.91 -4.66 -5.76
N ASP A 78 20.79 -3.34 -5.62
CA ASP A 78 21.44 -2.58 -4.56
C ASP A 78 20.53 -2.58 -3.31
N GLU A 79 20.85 -3.41 -2.30
CA GLU A 79 20.07 -3.52 -1.06
C GLU A 79 19.97 -2.18 -0.31
N ALA A 80 21.06 -1.39 -0.28
CA ALA A 80 21.03 -0.08 0.34
C ALA A 80 20.11 0.89 -0.41
N GLY A 81 20.08 0.78 -1.74
CA GLY A 81 19.14 1.49 -2.60
C GLY A 81 17.69 1.14 -2.32
N VAL A 82 17.38 -0.14 -2.12
CA VAL A 82 16.02 -0.60 -1.74
C VAL A 82 15.56 0.09 -0.46
N ILE A 83 16.36 -0.04 0.60
CA ILE A 83 16.07 0.57 1.92
C ILE A 83 15.87 2.10 1.79
N GLY A 84 16.73 2.75 1.02
CA GLY A 84 16.64 4.20 0.80
C GLY A 84 15.37 4.63 0.08
N ILE A 85 14.93 3.86 -0.93
CA ILE A 85 13.70 4.14 -1.67
C ILE A 85 12.47 3.91 -0.80
N GLU A 86 12.42 2.79 -0.06
CA GLU A 86 11.32 2.49 0.86
C GLU A 86 11.17 3.58 1.93
N ALA A 87 12.28 3.96 2.59
CA ALA A 87 12.29 5.03 3.58
C ALA A 87 11.82 6.36 2.98
N ARG A 88 12.20 6.67 1.74
CA ARG A 88 11.77 7.89 1.06
C ARG A 88 10.27 7.89 0.77
N LEU A 89 9.72 6.77 0.32
CA LEU A 89 8.28 6.62 0.07
C LEU A 89 7.47 6.79 1.36
N GLU A 90 7.94 6.18 2.45
CA GLU A 90 7.29 6.29 3.76
C GLU A 90 7.30 7.73 4.29
N LEU A 91 8.44 8.44 4.16
CA LEU A 91 8.54 9.84 4.54
C LEU A 91 7.59 10.73 3.72
N ILE A 92 7.52 10.54 2.40
CA ILE A 92 6.59 11.30 1.55
C ILE A 92 5.14 11.03 1.96
N ALA A 93 4.78 9.77 2.18
CA ALA A 93 3.42 9.42 2.59
C ALA A 93 3.07 10.00 3.97
N ALA A 94 3.99 9.93 4.93
CA ALA A 94 3.81 10.53 6.26
C ALA A 94 3.67 12.05 6.21
N ASP A 95 4.53 12.73 5.44
CA ASP A 95 4.47 14.18 5.24
C ASP A 95 3.14 14.62 4.60
N LEU A 96 2.66 13.85 3.61
CA LEU A 96 1.38 14.11 2.95
C LEU A 96 0.20 13.89 3.89
N ALA A 97 0.17 12.78 4.62
CA ALA A 97 -0.93 12.47 5.52
C ALA A 97 -1.01 13.42 6.69
N GLY A 98 0.13 13.80 7.25
CA GLY A 98 0.25 14.62 8.43
C GLY A 98 -0.15 13.90 9.72
N GLU A 99 0.13 14.55 10.84
CA GLU A 99 -0.17 13.99 12.16
C GLU A 99 -1.68 13.82 12.38
N GLY A 100 -2.08 12.69 12.99
CA GLY A 100 -3.48 12.38 13.29
C GLY A 100 -4.37 12.19 12.04
N ALA A 101 -3.78 11.81 10.90
CA ALA A 101 -4.53 11.47 9.70
C ALA A 101 -5.39 10.22 9.90
N SER A 102 -6.59 10.20 9.31
CA SER A 102 -7.39 8.97 9.24
C SER A 102 -6.69 7.90 8.42
N LEU A 103 -7.07 6.63 8.61
CA LEU A 103 -6.58 5.53 7.78
C LEU A 103 -6.83 5.78 6.29
N ALA A 104 -7.99 6.35 5.93
CA ALA A 104 -8.33 6.66 4.55
C ALA A 104 -7.35 7.66 3.94
N LEU A 105 -6.98 8.71 4.68
CA LEU A 105 -6.02 9.70 4.23
C LEU A 105 -4.60 9.13 4.14
N GLN A 106 -4.19 8.27 5.09
CA GLN A 106 -2.92 7.56 5.06
C GLN A 106 -2.79 6.67 3.81
N LEU A 107 -3.81 5.83 3.54
CA LEU A 107 -3.84 4.99 2.34
C LEU A 107 -3.79 5.81 1.04
N CYS A 108 -4.45 6.95 0.99
CA CYS A 108 -4.38 7.84 -0.17
C CYS A 108 -3.01 8.49 -0.32
N ALA A 109 -2.36 8.85 0.78
CA ALA A 109 -0.99 9.38 0.77
C ALA A 109 0.01 8.35 0.24
N ASP A 110 -0.11 7.08 0.65
CA ASP A 110 0.68 5.97 0.10
C ASP A 110 0.53 5.85 -1.42
N VAL A 111 -0.71 5.90 -1.93
CA VAL A 111 -0.98 5.83 -3.38
C VAL A 111 -0.38 7.02 -4.12
N VAL A 112 -0.42 8.23 -3.53
CA VAL A 112 0.22 9.41 -4.14
C VAL A 112 1.74 9.25 -4.17
N ALA A 113 2.38 8.84 -3.07
CA ALA A 113 3.82 8.65 -3.00
C ALA A 113 4.29 7.59 -4.02
N TYR A 114 3.57 6.46 -4.11
CA TYR A 114 3.85 5.40 -5.07
C TYR A 114 3.73 5.88 -6.53
N SER A 115 2.62 6.53 -6.88
CA SER A 115 2.40 7.01 -8.25
C SER A 115 3.34 8.15 -8.63
N TRP A 116 3.81 8.94 -7.67
CA TRP A 116 4.82 9.97 -7.85
C TRP A 116 6.17 9.37 -8.26
N ILE A 117 6.66 8.34 -7.55
CA ILE A 117 7.94 7.72 -7.87
C ILE A 117 7.87 6.97 -9.20
N GLU A 118 6.75 6.29 -9.50
CA GLU A 118 6.53 5.64 -10.80
C GLU A 118 6.66 6.64 -11.95
N TYR A 119 5.99 7.80 -11.85
CA TYR A 119 6.07 8.86 -12.84
C TYR A 119 7.50 9.39 -13.03
N TRP A 120 8.20 9.70 -11.94
CA TRP A 120 9.56 10.22 -12.01
C TRP A 120 10.57 9.21 -12.53
N THR A 121 10.40 7.94 -12.20
CA THR A 121 11.24 6.86 -12.73
C THR A 121 11.12 6.74 -14.23
N MET A 122 9.88 6.74 -14.74
CA MET A 122 9.62 6.73 -16.18
C MET A 122 10.20 7.96 -16.87
N SER A 123 10.02 9.13 -16.29
CA SER A 123 10.56 10.39 -16.81
C SER A 123 12.09 10.38 -16.85
N ALA A 124 12.73 9.88 -15.80
CA ALA A 124 14.19 9.75 -15.74
C ALA A 124 14.73 8.70 -16.72
N ALA A 125 14.02 7.61 -16.96
CA ALA A 125 14.41 6.60 -17.94
C ALA A 125 14.39 7.19 -19.35
N ILE A 126 13.35 7.92 -19.72
CA ILE A 126 13.25 8.61 -21.01
C ILE A 126 14.35 9.66 -21.16
N ALA A 127 14.58 10.48 -20.13
CA ALA A 127 15.62 11.50 -20.17
C ALA A 127 17.03 10.91 -20.36
N ARG A 128 17.32 9.75 -19.73
CA ARG A 128 18.61 9.06 -19.88
C ARG A 128 18.78 8.39 -21.25
N GLY A 129 17.71 7.81 -21.80
CA GLY A 129 17.72 7.18 -23.11
C GLY A 129 17.86 8.19 -24.26
N GLY A 130 17.46 9.44 -24.03
CA GLY A 130 17.44 10.48 -25.05
C GLY A 130 16.32 10.28 -26.09
N MET A 131 16.04 11.32 -26.86
CA MET A 131 14.97 11.32 -27.86
C MET A 131 15.14 10.25 -28.96
N ALA A 132 16.40 9.90 -29.27
CA ALA A 132 16.69 8.93 -30.36
C ALA A 132 16.30 7.49 -30.02
N THR A 133 16.25 7.12 -28.75
CA THR A 133 15.91 5.76 -28.30
C THR A 133 14.53 5.65 -27.66
N THR A 134 13.87 6.78 -27.41
CA THR A 134 12.53 6.84 -26.80
C THR A 134 11.48 6.37 -27.80
N THR A 135 10.76 5.33 -27.46
CA THR A 135 9.68 4.79 -28.30
C THR A 135 8.34 5.48 -27.99
N THR A 136 7.41 5.39 -28.95
CA THR A 136 6.02 5.82 -28.71
C THR A 136 5.38 5.10 -27.51
N MET A 137 5.79 3.85 -27.24
CA MET A 137 5.29 3.08 -26.09
C MET A 137 5.81 3.67 -24.78
N ASP A 138 7.06 4.11 -24.72
CA ASP A 138 7.64 4.73 -23.52
C ASP A 138 6.92 6.05 -23.19
N LEU A 139 6.64 6.87 -24.20
CA LEU A 139 5.88 8.10 -24.03
C LEU A 139 4.45 7.83 -23.54
N ARG A 140 3.78 6.79 -24.08
CA ARG A 140 2.44 6.40 -23.61
C ARG A 140 2.45 5.90 -22.17
N ARG A 141 3.48 5.15 -21.77
CA ARG A 141 3.64 4.69 -20.37
C ARG A 141 3.87 5.86 -19.43
N GLN A 142 4.74 6.80 -19.81
CA GLN A 142 4.97 8.02 -19.03
C GLN A 142 3.69 8.82 -18.87
N ASP A 143 2.93 9.05 -19.95
CA ASP A 143 1.67 9.77 -19.92
C ASP A 143 0.61 9.05 -19.06
N ALA A 144 0.56 7.72 -19.10
CA ALA A 144 -0.30 6.93 -18.22
C ALA A 144 0.11 7.04 -16.76
N ALA A 145 1.41 7.00 -16.43
CA ALA A 145 1.92 7.20 -15.08
C ALA A 145 1.60 8.62 -14.56
N HIS A 146 1.80 9.63 -15.41
CA HIS A 146 1.43 11.02 -15.07
C HIS A 146 -0.05 11.18 -14.76
N ARG A 147 -0.94 10.59 -15.60
CA ARG A 147 -2.39 10.63 -15.34
C ARG A 147 -2.76 9.93 -14.03
N ARG A 148 -2.14 8.77 -13.72
CA ARG A 148 -2.36 8.08 -12.44
C ARG A 148 -1.95 8.94 -11.26
N PHE A 149 -0.76 9.56 -11.33
CA PHE A 149 -0.30 10.48 -10.30
C PHE A 149 -1.26 11.65 -10.08
N LEU A 150 -1.69 12.34 -11.13
CA LEU A 150 -2.65 13.44 -11.02
C LEU A 150 -4.01 12.99 -10.47
N ALA A 151 -4.48 11.78 -10.83
CA ALA A 151 -5.73 11.23 -10.31
C ALA A 151 -5.61 10.91 -8.82
N SER A 152 -4.51 10.28 -8.39
CA SER A 152 -4.26 9.99 -6.97
C SER A 152 -4.18 11.26 -6.13
N LEU A 153 -3.48 12.28 -6.63
CA LEU A 153 -3.35 13.56 -5.96
C LEU A 153 -4.70 14.26 -5.77
N ARG A 154 -5.57 14.25 -6.81
CA ARG A 154 -6.94 14.82 -6.71
C ARG A 154 -7.79 14.06 -5.69
N THR A 155 -7.68 12.73 -5.66
CA THR A 155 -8.40 11.90 -4.68
C THR A 155 -7.93 12.22 -3.26
N PHE A 156 -6.63 12.29 -3.05
CA PHE A 156 -6.03 12.68 -1.78
C PHE A 156 -6.53 14.06 -1.32
N GLN A 157 -6.45 15.09 -2.19
CA GLN A 157 -6.92 16.44 -1.88
C GLN A 157 -8.41 16.46 -1.50
N ARG A 158 -9.24 15.67 -2.18
CA ARG A 158 -10.67 15.55 -1.87
C ARG A 158 -10.91 14.96 -0.49
N ILE A 159 -10.19 13.90 -0.12
CA ILE A 159 -10.31 13.27 1.21
C ILE A 159 -9.78 14.21 2.30
N ALA A 160 -8.62 14.83 2.09
CA ALA A 160 -8.06 15.83 3.00
C ALA A 160 -9.04 16.99 3.24
N SER A 161 -9.71 17.45 2.20
CA SER A 161 -10.76 18.48 2.31
C SER A 161 -11.96 18.03 3.14
N LEU A 162 -12.40 16.78 3.00
CA LEU A 162 -13.48 16.23 3.80
C LEU A 162 -13.12 16.10 5.30
N GLU A 163 -11.84 15.92 5.58
CA GLU A 163 -11.32 15.90 6.97
C GLU A 163 -10.98 17.28 7.54
N GLY A 164 -11.26 18.36 6.81
CA GLY A 164 -10.94 19.72 7.24
C GLY A 164 -9.46 20.08 7.19
N LYS A 165 -8.62 19.25 6.54
CA LYS A 165 -7.17 19.44 6.40
C LYS A 165 -6.79 20.22 5.13
N THR A 166 -7.61 21.17 4.73
CA THR A 166 -7.46 21.97 3.48
C THR A 166 -6.26 22.92 3.46
N GLY A 167 -5.58 23.14 4.58
CA GLY A 167 -4.44 24.07 4.67
C GLY A 167 -3.08 23.51 4.24
N MET A 168 -2.98 22.22 3.94
CA MET A 168 -1.71 21.51 3.73
C MET A 168 -1.12 21.72 2.32
N PHE A 169 -1.93 22.15 1.37
CA PHE A 169 -1.52 22.51 0.03
C PHE A 169 -1.91 23.96 -0.25
N ALA A 170 -1.18 24.90 0.37
CA ALA A 170 -1.11 26.24 -0.19
C ALA A 170 -0.64 26.06 -1.64
N ASP A 171 -1.48 26.53 -2.58
CA ASP A 171 -1.23 26.46 -4.01
C ASP A 171 0.23 26.84 -4.30
N PRO A 172 1.12 25.89 -4.73
CA PRO A 172 2.52 26.21 -4.99
C PRO A 172 2.70 27.17 -6.17
N PHE A 173 1.58 27.59 -6.82
CA PHE A 173 1.53 28.50 -7.96
C PHE A 173 0.85 29.86 -7.63
N LYS A 174 0.56 30.12 -6.36
CA LYS A 174 0.23 31.44 -5.84
C LYS A 174 1.47 32.09 -5.14
#